data_cf076a91d895fdff3a626967b408736d
#
_entry.id   cf076a91d895fdff3a626967b408736d
#
_cell.length_a   1.000
_cell.length_b   1.000
_cell.length_c   1.000
_cell.angle_alpha   90.00
_cell.angle_beta   90.00
_cell.angle_gamma   90.00
#
_symmetry.space_group_name_H-M   'P 1'
#
loop_
_entity.id
_entity.type
_entity.pdbx_description
1 polymer ?
#
loop_
_entity_poly.entity_id
_entity_poly.type
_entity_poly.pdbx_seq_one_letter_code
_entity_poly.pdbx_strand_id
1 'polypeptide(L)'
;METYLEFLRSKIVLAKESGFELDPGEVNPGLKPHQRDAVVWALRGGRRALFESFGLGKTVQEIEFCHQAVRHDGGRALIVLPLGVRQEFARDAQKILGYPAPVYITSMEDLAGTDAEIVMTNYERVRDGDIDPTCFTAVALDEASVLRSFGSKTYQTFLPKFRGVKYKLVSTATFLCYSCKYIDDSCL
;
A
#
# COMPACT_ATOMS: atom_id res chain seq x y z
N MET A 1 22.80 -33.76 -12.53
CA MET A 1 23.50 -32.71 -11.76
C MET A 1 22.82 -31.39 -12.12
N GLU A 2 22.05 -30.85 -11.24
CA GLU A 2 21.39 -29.53 -11.42
C GLU A 2 22.47 -28.49 -11.62
N THR A 3 22.40 -27.69 -12.67
CA THR A 3 23.42 -26.67 -12.92
C THR A 3 23.24 -25.56 -11.89
N TYR A 4 24.34 -24.86 -11.54
CA TYR A 4 24.29 -23.70 -10.64
C TYR A 4 23.27 -22.64 -11.08
N LEU A 5 23.05 -22.51 -12.38
CA LEU A 5 22.01 -21.61 -12.95
C LEU A 5 20.59 -22.09 -12.66
N GLU A 6 20.33 -23.40 -12.72
CA GLU A 6 19.03 -23.98 -12.34
C GLU A 6 18.76 -23.79 -10.85
N PHE A 7 19.76 -24.03 -10.01
CA PHE A 7 19.70 -23.75 -8.59
C PHE A 7 19.41 -22.26 -8.31
N LEU A 8 20.07 -21.33 -8.98
CA LEU A 8 19.77 -19.88 -8.82
C LEU A 8 18.37 -19.54 -9.29
N ARG A 9 17.92 -20.08 -10.42
CA ARG A 9 16.54 -19.87 -10.92
C ARG A 9 15.49 -20.41 -9.95
N SER A 10 15.74 -21.54 -9.29
CA SER A 10 14.82 -22.09 -8.30
C SER A 10 14.71 -21.22 -7.02
N LYS A 11 15.69 -20.34 -6.78
CA LYS A 11 15.70 -19.39 -5.66
C LYS A 11 15.01 -18.05 -5.98
N ILE A 12 14.77 -17.78 -7.26
CA ILE A 12 14.06 -16.56 -7.65
C ILE A 12 12.57 -16.79 -7.47
N VAL A 13 12.03 -16.34 -6.35
CA VAL A 13 10.58 -16.24 -6.15
C VAL A 13 10.11 -14.99 -6.90
N LEU A 14 9.60 -15.16 -8.10
CA LEU A 14 8.95 -14.09 -8.82
C LEU A 14 7.57 -13.87 -8.17
N ALA A 15 7.34 -12.66 -7.67
CA ALA A 15 6.03 -12.28 -7.17
C ALA A 15 5.01 -12.41 -8.31
N LYS A 16 3.94 -13.17 -8.08
CA LYS A 16 2.85 -13.35 -9.05
C LYS A 16 2.24 -11.99 -9.38
N GLU A 17 1.94 -11.76 -10.65
CA GLU A 17 1.12 -10.64 -11.07
C GLU A 17 -0.34 -10.99 -10.74
N SER A 18 -0.92 -10.25 -9.81
CA SER A 18 -2.29 -10.45 -9.31
C SER A 18 -3.15 -9.19 -9.43
N GLY A 19 -2.61 -8.17 -10.08
CA GLY A 19 -3.27 -6.89 -10.31
C GLY A 19 -3.92 -6.80 -11.70
N PHE A 20 -3.88 -5.62 -12.26
CA PHE A 20 -4.44 -5.30 -13.58
C PHE A 20 -3.50 -4.40 -14.39
N GLU A 21 -3.63 -4.47 -15.69
CA GLU A 21 -2.92 -3.57 -16.61
C GLU A 21 -3.61 -2.20 -16.62
N LEU A 22 -2.81 -1.14 -16.49
CA LEU A 22 -3.26 0.24 -16.58
C LEU A 22 -2.46 0.94 -17.68
N ASP A 23 -3.14 1.66 -18.58
CA ASP A 23 -2.45 2.52 -19.54
C ASP A 23 -1.75 3.65 -18.79
N PRO A 24 -0.44 3.88 -19.01
CA PRO A 24 0.27 4.99 -18.38
C PRO A 24 -0.37 6.36 -18.61
N GLY A 25 -1.16 6.52 -19.69
CA GLY A 25 -1.93 7.73 -19.97
C GLY A 25 -3.13 7.95 -19.06
N GLU A 26 -3.62 6.93 -18.37
CA GLU A 26 -4.71 7.02 -17.40
C GLU A 26 -4.25 7.41 -15.99
N VAL A 27 -2.94 7.32 -15.72
CA VAL A 27 -2.35 7.78 -14.46
C VAL A 27 -2.39 9.30 -14.40
N ASN A 28 -2.67 9.82 -13.22
CA ASN A 28 -2.79 11.26 -12.98
C ASN A 28 -1.58 12.03 -13.56
N PRO A 29 -1.82 13.05 -14.40
CA PRO A 29 -0.73 13.81 -15.04
C PRO A 29 0.11 14.64 -14.06
N GLY A 30 -0.34 14.83 -12.83
CA GLY A 30 0.43 15.47 -11.76
C GLY A 30 1.63 14.62 -11.27
N LEU A 31 1.68 13.33 -11.59
CA LEU A 31 2.81 12.47 -11.26
C LEU A 31 3.98 12.69 -12.21
N LYS A 32 5.20 12.68 -11.66
CA LYS A 32 6.44 12.64 -12.45
C LYS A 32 6.58 11.30 -13.17
N PRO A 33 7.36 11.20 -14.27
CA PRO A 33 7.49 9.97 -15.05
C PRO A 33 7.83 8.73 -14.20
N HIS A 34 8.83 8.82 -13.33
CA HIS A 34 9.23 7.69 -12.47
C HIS A 34 8.13 7.27 -11.47
N GLN A 35 7.34 8.22 -10.98
CA GLN A 35 6.21 7.93 -10.07
C GLN A 35 5.09 7.22 -10.83
N ARG A 36 4.82 7.64 -12.05
CA ARG A 36 3.84 7.00 -12.94
C ARG A 36 4.23 5.57 -13.24
N ASP A 37 5.50 5.34 -13.62
CA ASP A 37 6.01 4.00 -13.92
C ASP A 37 5.91 3.08 -12.69
N ALA A 38 6.22 3.61 -11.50
CA ALA A 38 6.11 2.86 -10.24
C ALA A 38 4.67 2.48 -9.91
N VAL A 39 3.70 3.40 -10.12
CA VAL A 39 2.27 3.12 -9.89
C VAL A 39 1.75 2.07 -10.87
N VAL A 40 2.04 2.18 -12.17
CA VAL A 40 1.64 1.19 -13.18
C VAL A 40 2.22 -0.18 -12.84
N TRP A 41 3.51 -0.24 -12.51
CA TRP A 41 4.16 -1.48 -12.08
C TRP A 41 3.52 -2.07 -10.82
N ALA A 42 3.17 -1.22 -9.84
CA ALA A 42 2.56 -1.67 -8.60
C ALA A 42 1.15 -2.23 -8.81
N LEU A 43 0.34 -1.56 -9.65
CA LEU A 43 -1.03 -2.00 -9.98
C LEU A 43 -1.03 -3.30 -10.79
N ARG A 44 -0.14 -3.43 -11.77
CA ARG A 44 0.03 -4.67 -12.52
C ARG A 44 0.40 -5.84 -11.61
N GLY A 45 1.31 -5.59 -10.67
CA GLY A 45 1.67 -6.59 -9.68
C GLY A 45 0.57 -6.88 -8.67
N GLY A 46 -0.29 -5.92 -8.36
CA GLY A 46 -1.36 -6.00 -7.38
C GLY A 46 -0.86 -5.97 -5.94
N ARG A 47 0.30 -6.54 -5.68
CA ARG A 47 0.95 -6.63 -4.36
C ARG A 47 2.43 -6.33 -4.51
N ARG A 48 2.85 -5.13 -4.10
CA ARG A 48 4.23 -4.65 -4.32
C ARG A 48 4.75 -3.83 -3.13
N ALA A 49 6.08 -3.72 -3.07
CA ALA A 49 6.78 -2.85 -2.13
C ALA A 49 7.62 -1.82 -2.90
N LEU A 50 7.47 -0.56 -2.55
CA LEU A 50 8.27 0.56 -3.02
C LEU A 50 9.36 0.90 -2.00
N PHE A 51 10.59 0.61 -2.34
CA PHE A 51 11.76 0.99 -1.55
C PHE A 51 12.40 2.23 -2.16
N GLU A 52 11.89 3.38 -1.79
CA GLU A 52 12.29 4.65 -2.37
C GLU A 52 12.86 5.60 -1.30
N SER A 53 13.93 6.30 -1.64
CA SER A 53 14.51 7.33 -0.78
C SER A 53 13.50 8.43 -0.44
N PHE A 54 13.79 9.20 0.61
CA PHE A 54 13.00 10.37 0.96
C PHE A 54 12.95 11.38 -0.20
N GLY A 55 11.81 12.05 -0.36
CA GLY A 55 11.63 13.09 -1.38
C GLY A 55 11.27 12.61 -2.77
N LEU A 56 11.15 11.29 -3.03
CA LEU A 56 10.73 10.75 -4.32
C LEU A 56 9.20 10.78 -4.53
N GLY A 57 8.46 11.18 -3.50
CA GLY A 57 7.01 11.39 -3.58
C GLY A 57 6.20 10.10 -3.44
N LYS A 58 6.56 9.23 -2.49
CA LYS A 58 5.80 8.03 -2.16
C LYS A 58 4.33 8.31 -1.88
N THR A 59 4.04 9.40 -1.17
CA THR A 59 2.69 9.85 -0.82
C THR A 59 1.76 9.93 -2.04
N VAL A 60 2.18 10.61 -3.11
CA VAL A 60 1.34 10.73 -4.32
C VAL A 60 1.22 9.41 -5.07
N GLN A 61 2.24 8.55 -5.02
CA GLN A 61 2.19 7.22 -5.61
C GLN A 61 1.20 6.30 -4.88
N GLU A 62 1.17 6.37 -3.53
CA GLU A 62 0.22 5.60 -2.71
C GLU A 62 -1.21 6.04 -2.93
N ILE A 63 -1.46 7.35 -2.96
CA ILE A 63 -2.80 7.91 -3.22
C ILE A 63 -3.27 7.48 -4.61
N GLU A 64 -2.41 7.61 -5.63
CA GLU A 64 -2.74 7.23 -6.99
C GLU A 64 -2.97 5.72 -7.13
N PHE A 65 -2.14 4.89 -6.51
CA PHE A 65 -2.33 3.44 -6.46
C PHE A 65 -3.71 3.09 -5.87
N CYS A 66 -4.07 3.69 -4.73
CA CYS A 66 -5.35 3.48 -4.09
C CYS A 66 -6.52 3.95 -4.98
N HIS A 67 -6.40 5.13 -5.59
CA HIS A 67 -7.42 5.69 -6.47
C HIS A 67 -7.68 4.79 -7.68
N GLN A 68 -6.64 4.36 -8.37
CA GLN A 68 -6.78 3.51 -9.55
C GLN A 68 -7.33 2.11 -9.20
N ALA A 69 -6.94 1.55 -8.05
CA ALA A 69 -7.48 0.28 -7.60
C ALA A 69 -8.98 0.35 -7.29
N VAL A 70 -9.43 1.43 -6.63
CA VAL A 70 -10.86 1.68 -6.36
C VAL A 70 -11.61 1.96 -7.66
N ARG A 71 -11.04 2.73 -8.57
CA ARG A 71 -11.65 3.02 -9.88
C ARG A 71 -11.84 1.75 -10.71
N HIS A 72 -10.92 0.79 -10.60
CA HIS A 72 -10.97 -0.46 -11.36
C HIS A 72 -12.00 -1.47 -10.77
N ASP A 73 -11.98 -1.70 -9.47
CA ASP A 73 -12.76 -2.77 -8.82
C ASP A 73 -13.90 -2.22 -7.94
N GLY A 74 -14.01 -0.92 -7.75
CA GLY A 74 -14.94 -0.33 -6.79
C GLY A 74 -14.50 -0.49 -5.34
N GLY A 75 -15.40 -0.19 -4.43
CA GLY A 75 -15.14 -0.26 -2.99
C GLY A 75 -14.38 0.96 -2.46
N ARG A 76 -13.53 0.74 -1.47
CA ARG A 76 -12.76 1.80 -0.80
C ARG A 76 -11.31 1.39 -0.60
N ALA A 77 -10.43 2.36 -0.45
CA ALA A 77 -9.03 2.13 -0.13
C ALA A 77 -8.65 2.68 1.25
N LEU A 78 -7.72 2.01 1.91
CA LEU A 78 -7.17 2.39 3.20
C LEU A 78 -5.68 2.72 3.07
N ILE A 79 -5.27 3.87 3.59
CA ILE A 79 -3.86 4.21 3.77
C ILE A 79 -3.55 4.16 5.27
N VAL A 80 -2.62 3.29 5.65
CA VAL A 80 -2.14 3.17 7.03
C VAL A 80 -0.81 3.91 7.13
N LEU A 81 -0.74 4.94 7.98
CA LEU A 81 0.36 5.87 8.04
C LEU A 81 0.72 6.27 9.48
N PRO A 82 1.94 6.76 9.73
CA PRO A 82 2.27 7.43 10.97
C PRO A 82 1.46 8.71 11.15
N LEU A 83 0.97 8.97 12.35
CA LEU A 83 0.04 10.09 12.63
C LEU A 83 0.57 11.47 12.17
N GLY A 84 1.89 11.65 12.21
CA GLY A 84 2.54 12.92 11.89
C GLY A 84 2.47 13.34 10.42
N VAL A 85 2.29 12.39 9.49
CA VAL A 85 2.29 12.69 8.03
C VAL A 85 0.89 12.89 7.44
N ARG A 86 -0.17 12.75 8.24
CA ARG A 86 -1.57 12.86 7.80
C ARG A 86 -1.87 14.12 6.98
N GLN A 87 -1.34 15.27 7.42
CA GLN A 87 -1.59 16.55 6.74
C GLN A 87 -0.88 16.61 5.37
N GLU A 88 0.23 15.92 5.22
CA GLU A 88 0.96 15.81 3.96
C GLU A 88 0.12 15.07 2.91
N PHE A 89 -0.47 13.93 3.27
CA PHE A 89 -1.37 13.18 2.40
C PHE A 89 -2.57 14.03 1.94
N ALA A 90 -3.22 14.74 2.86
CA ALA A 90 -4.34 15.61 2.52
C ALA A 90 -3.92 16.75 1.57
N ARG A 91 -2.78 17.39 1.84
CA ARG A 91 -2.24 18.47 1.00
C ARG A 91 -1.86 17.97 -0.40
N ASP A 92 -1.17 16.84 -0.50
CA ASP A 92 -0.63 16.35 -1.76
C ASP A 92 -1.74 15.76 -2.64
N ALA A 93 -2.76 15.12 -2.06
CA ALA A 93 -3.97 14.73 -2.78
C ALA A 93 -4.62 15.93 -3.49
N GLN A 94 -4.82 17.02 -2.78
CA GLN A 94 -5.50 18.20 -3.32
C GLN A 94 -4.62 19.02 -4.27
N LYS A 95 -3.35 19.28 -3.89
CA LYS A 95 -2.51 20.23 -4.62
C LYS A 95 -1.81 19.62 -5.82
N ILE A 96 -1.47 18.35 -5.75
CA ILE A 96 -0.69 17.66 -6.81
C ILE A 96 -1.62 16.84 -7.70
N LEU A 97 -2.53 16.06 -7.09
CA LEU A 97 -3.39 15.15 -7.84
C LEU A 97 -4.76 15.75 -8.18
N GLY A 98 -5.19 16.80 -7.50
CA GLY A 98 -6.53 17.37 -7.70
C GLY A 98 -7.65 16.46 -7.17
N TYR A 99 -7.33 15.50 -6.28
CA TYR A 99 -8.28 14.60 -5.66
C TYR A 99 -8.83 15.16 -4.35
N PRO A 100 -10.01 14.69 -3.89
CA PRO A 100 -10.45 14.95 -2.53
C PRO A 100 -9.40 14.48 -1.52
N ALA A 101 -9.25 15.21 -0.41
CA ALA A 101 -8.35 14.80 0.66
C ALA A 101 -8.83 13.47 1.26
N PRO A 102 -7.95 12.47 1.46
CA PRO A 102 -8.31 11.26 2.19
C PRO A 102 -8.84 11.60 3.60
N VAL A 103 -9.90 10.92 4.02
CA VAL A 103 -10.55 11.16 5.31
C VAL A 103 -9.87 10.30 6.38
N TYR A 104 -9.48 10.92 7.49
CA TYR A 104 -8.92 10.17 8.61
C TYR A 104 -10.04 9.56 9.46
N ILE A 105 -9.96 8.26 9.68
CA ILE A 105 -10.92 7.48 10.47
C ILE A 105 -10.23 6.83 11.68
N THR A 106 -10.98 6.65 12.76
CA THR A 106 -10.51 6.05 14.00
C THR A 106 -11.26 4.77 14.36
N SER A 107 -12.41 4.54 13.73
CA SER A 107 -13.29 3.39 13.96
C SER A 107 -14.03 2.98 12.69
N MET A 108 -14.69 1.83 12.73
CA MET A 108 -15.57 1.39 11.63
C MET A 108 -16.85 2.22 11.55
N GLU A 109 -17.29 2.85 12.65
CA GLU A 109 -18.38 3.81 12.62
C GLU A 109 -18.05 5.06 11.82
N ASP A 110 -16.80 5.57 11.96
CA ASP A 110 -16.33 6.70 11.14
C ASP A 110 -16.35 6.34 9.64
N LEU A 111 -15.96 5.09 9.31
CA LEU A 111 -16.01 4.59 7.93
C LEU A 111 -17.45 4.55 7.40
N ALA A 112 -18.42 4.15 8.22
CA ALA A 112 -19.83 4.13 7.85
C ALA A 112 -20.42 5.54 7.70
N GLY A 113 -19.86 6.52 8.39
CA GLY A 113 -20.28 7.92 8.38
C GLY A 113 -19.71 8.77 7.24
N THR A 114 -18.88 8.21 6.36
CA THR A 114 -18.26 8.95 5.24
C THR A 114 -18.44 8.23 3.92
N ASP A 115 -18.57 9.01 2.83
CA ASP A 115 -18.61 8.52 1.45
C ASP A 115 -17.22 8.57 0.76
N ALA A 116 -16.17 8.90 1.52
CA ALA A 116 -14.82 8.98 0.97
C ALA A 116 -14.35 7.64 0.41
N GLU A 117 -13.85 7.64 -0.83
CA GLU A 117 -13.29 6.46 -1.48
C GLU A 117 -11.92 6.06 -0.88
N ILE A 118 -11.14 7.05 -0.46
CA ILE A 118 -9.84 6.85 0.18
C ILE A 118 -9.92 7.37 1.61
N VAL A 119 -9.66 6.48 2.55
CA VAL A 119 -9.57 6.81 3.97
C VAL A 119 -8.16 6.52 4.49
N MET A 120 -7.80 7.15 5.59
CA MET A 120 -6.51 6.92 6.24
C MET A 120 -6.67 6.71 7.73
N THR A 121 -5.76 5.93 8.29
CA THR A 121 -5.70 5.64 9.73
C THR A 121 -4.25 5.45 10.18
N ASN A 122 -4.01 5.29 11.47
CA ASN A 122 -2.69 4.97 11.98
C ASN A 122 -2.53 3.48 12.28
N TYR A 123 -1.28 3.05 12.44
CA TYR A 123 -0.92 1.64 12.68
C TYR A 123 -1.55 1.06 13.94
N GLU A 124 -1.70 1.87 15.00
CA GLU A 124 -2.26 1.45 16.28
C GLU A 124 -3.72 1.04 16.13
N ARG A 125 -4.53 1.79 15.37
CA ARG A 125 -5.95 1.47 15.14
C ARG A 125 -6.16 0.14 14.44
N VAL A 126 -5.31 -0.17 13.46
CA VAL A 126 -5.35 -1.48 12.80
C VAL A 126 -4.87 -2.58 13.74
N ARG A 127 -3.77 -2.33 14.48
CA ARG A 127 -3.23 -3.29 15.46
C ARG A 127 -4.29 -3.67 16.50
N ASP A 128 -4.95 -2.67 17.06
CA ASP A 128 -5.88 -2.83 18.19
C ASP A 128 -7.26 -3.36 17.73
N GLY A 129 -7.52 -3.37 16.41
CA GLY A 129 -8.71 -3.94 15.81
C GLY A 129 -9.87 -2.93 15.63
N ASP A 130 -9.61 -1.64 15.84
CA ASP A 130 -10.58 -0.57 15.61
C ASP A 130 -10.94 -0.44 14.13
N ILE A 131 -10.01 -0.79 13.24
CA ILE A 131 -10.19 -0.81 11.78
C ILE A 131 -9.87 -2.21 11.25
N ASP A 132 -10.80 -2.77 10.49
CA ASP A 132 -10.64 -4.04 9.77
C ASP A 132 -10.17 -3.79 8.34
N PRO A 133 -8.90 -4.10 7.98
CA PRO A 133 -8.40 -3.87 6.63
C PRO A 133 -9.08 -4.73 5.56
N THR A 134 -9.73 -5.84 5.92
CA THR A 134 -10.37 -6.74 4.94
C THR A 134 -11.60 -6.15 4.27
N CYS A 135 -12.13 -5.06 4.80
CA CYS A 135 -13.26 -4.32 4.22
C CYS A 135 -12.84 -3.45 3.02
N PHE A 136 -11.54 -3.36 2.72
CA PHE A 136 -11.03 -2.48 1.68
C PHE A 136 -10.53 -3.26 0.46
N THR A 137 -10.75 -2.69 -0.72
CA THR A 137 -10.25 -3.21 -2.00
C THR A 137 -8.75 -3.08 -2.12
N ALA A 138 -8.22 -1.96 -1.64
CA ALA A 138 -6.79 -1.67 -1.66
C ALA A 138 -6.31 -1.16 -0.29
N VAL A 139 -5.09 -1.54 0.08
CA VAL A 139 -4.42 -1.01 1.28
C VAL A 139 -2.99 -0.60 0.95
N ALA A 140 -2.63 0.62 1.34
CA ALA A 140 -1.25 1.11 1.31
C ALA A 140 -0.72 1.26 2.75
N LEU A 141 0.53 0.85 2.98
CA LEU A 141 1.25 1.04 4.24
C LEU A 141 2.40 2.02 4.03
N ASP A 142 2.24 3.25 4.50
CA ASP A 142 3.29 4.26 4.46
C ASP A 142 4.27 4.09 5.63
N GLU A 143 5.55 4.25 5.34
CA GLU A 143 6.66 4.10 6.29
C GLU A 143 6.57 2.79 7.08
N ALA A 144 6.47 1.66 6.38
CA ALA A 144 6.36 0.33 6.99
C ALA A 144 7.53 -0.03 7.93
N SER A 145 8.58 0.77 7.98
CA SER A 145 9.66 0.68 8.97
C SER A 145 9.16 0.78 10.41
N VAL A 146 8.01 1.45 10.63
CA VAL A 146 7.32 1.51 11.93
C VAL A 146 6.99 0.13 12.47
N LEU A 147 6.73 -0.85 11.61
CA LEU A 147 6.46 -2.23 12.02
C LEU A 147 7.61 -2.90 12.80
N ARG A 148 8.84 -2.40 12.65
CA ARG A 148 10.00 -2.86 13.46
C ARG A 148 9.83 -2.60 14.95
N SER A 149 9.18 -1.49 15.30
CA SER A 149 8.97 -1.09 16.70
C SER A 149 7.97 -1.96 17.42
N PHE A 150 7.13 -2.70 16.70
CA PHE A 150 6.06 -3.52 17.28
C PHE A 150 6.53 -4.82 17.92
N GLY A 151 7.81 -5.16 17.85
CA GLY A 151 8.31 -6.45 18.34
C GLY A 151 7.77 -7.65 17.54
N SER A 152 8.42 -8.81 17.67
CA SER A 152 8.11 -9.98 16.84
C SER A 152 6.69 -10.52 17.01
N LYS A 153 6.14 -10.50 18.24
CA LYS A 153 4.77 -11.00 18.49
C LYS A 153 3.69 -10.12 17.89
N THR A 154 3.78 -8.79 18.07
CA THR A 154 2.80 -7.84 17.51
C THR A 154 2.86 -7.84 15.98
N TYR A 155 4.05 -7.96 15.40
CA TYR A 155 4.22 -8.10 13.97
C TYR A 155 3.50 -9.35 13.43
N GLN A 156 3.63 -10.49 14.09
CA GLN A 156 2.97 -11.74 13.70
C GLN A 156 1.44 -11.67 13.76
N THR A 157 0.87 -10.84 14.63
CA THR A 157 -0.59 -10.64 14.71
C THR A 157 -1.09 -9.54 13.77
N PHE A 158 -0.25 -8.60 13.38
CA PHE A 158 -0.61 -7.48 12.52
C PHE A 158 -0.76 -7.89 11.04
N LEU A 159 0.23 -8.59 10.49
CA LEU A 159 0.23 -8.97 9.07
C LEU A 159 -0.98 -9.83 8.64
N PRO A 160 -1.41 -10.83 9.42
CA PRO A 160 -2.57 -11.65 9.06
C PRO A 160 -3.87 -10.86 8.88
N LYS A 161 -3.98 -9.68 9.51
CA LYS A 161 -5.16 -8.81 9.35
C LYS A 161 -5.40 -8.34 7.91
N PHE A 162 -4.37 -8.37 7.06
CA PHE A 162 -4.47 -7.95 5.66
C PHE A 162 -4.68 -9.11 4.69
N ARG A 163 -4.90 -10.32 5.20
CA ARG A 163 -5.25 -11.46 4.35
C ARG A 163 -6.56 -11.19 3.63
N GLY A 164 -6.61 -11.54 2.35
CA GLY A 164 -7.80 -11.32 1.52
C GLY A 164 -7.89 -9.92 0.87
N VAL A 165 -7.14 -8.93 1.33
CA VAL A 165 -7.05 -7.64 0.62
C VAL A 165 -6.43 -7.87 -0.75
N LYS A 166 -7.12 -7.42 -1.80
CA LYS A 166 -6.70 -7.69 -3.19
C LYS A 166 -5.43 -6.92 -3.57
N TYR A 167 -5.44 -5.61 -3.38
CA TYR A 167 -4.32 -4.75 -3.74
C TYR A 167 -3.58 -4.26 -2.50
N LYS A 168 -2.26 -4.50 -2.47
CA LYS A 168 -1.42 -4.15 -1.32
C LYS A 168 -0.17 -3.41 -1.80
N LEU A 169 0.05 -2.24 -1.24
CA LEU A 169 1.26 -1.47 -1.47
C LEU A 169 1.96 -1.21 -0.14
N VAL A 170 3.23 -1.45 -0.09
CA VAL A 170 4.08 -1.08 1.06
C VAL A 170 5.08 -0.06 0.58
N SER A 171 5.23 1.04 1.29
CA SER A 171 6.28 2.00 0.98
C SER A 171 7.15 2.30 2.19
N THR A 172 8.44 2.44 1.96
CA THR A 172 9.41 2.82 2.99
C THR A 172 10.71 3.31 2.35
N ALA A 173 11.37 4.25 3.02
CA ALA A 173 12.70 4.68 2.63
C ALA A 173 13.80 3.71 3.09
N THR A 174 13.48 2.79 4.00
CA THR A 174 14.45 1.84 4.56
C THR A 174 14.11 0.43 4.11
N PHE A 175 15.07 -0.25 3.44
CA PHE A 175 14.89 -1.65 3.05
C PHE A 175 14.62 -2.53 4.28
N LEU A 176 13.51 -3.28 4.21
CA LEU A 176 13.08 -4.19 5.27
C LEU A 176 12.86 -5.58 4.68
N CYS A 177 13.64 -6.54 5.14
CA CYS A 177 13.42 -7.95 4.83
C CYS A 177 11.99 -8.43 5.20
N TYR A 178 11.36 -7.76 6.17
CA TYR A 178 10.01 -8.08 6.64
C TYR A 178 8.87 -7.53 5.77
N SER A 179 9.10 -6.47 4.99
CA SER A 179 8.07 -5.89 4.11
C SER A 179 7.66 -6.85 3.01
N CYS A 180 8.54 -7.75 2.58
CA CYS A 180 8.24 -8.77 1.58
C CYS A 180 7.17 -9.77 2.06
N LYS A 181 7.09 -10.05 3.36
CA LYS A 181 6.10 -10.98 3.93
C LYS A 181 4.67 -10.44 3.91
N TYR A 182 4.49 -9.12 3.89
CA TYR A 182 3.18 -8.50 3.76
C TYR A 182 2.57 -8.69 2.36
N ILE A 183 3.43 -8.81 1.37
CA ILE A 183 3.05 -8.83 -0.05
C ILE A 183 2.61 -10.22 -0.47
N ASP A 184 3.21 -11.25 0.09
CA ASP A 184 2.95 -12.65 -0.28
C ASP A 184 2.17 -13.38 0.82
N ASP A 185 0.92 -13.75 0.51
CA ASP A 185 0.07 -14.54 1.41
C ASP A 185 0.59 -15.98 1.61
N SER A 186 1.60 -16.42 0.82
CA SER A 186 2.21 -17.76 0.93
C SER A 186 3.28 -17.86 2.01
N CYS A 187 3.71 -16.75 2.58
CA CYS A 187 4.75 -16.69 3.62
C CYS A 187 4.20 -16.73 5.06
N LEU A 188 2.94 -17.14 5.26
CA LEU A 188 2.32 -17.27 6.59
C LEU A 188 1.88 -18.71 6.86
#